data_e328ff44546ba0a05fcc71af351626c0
#
_entry.id   e328ff44546ba0a05fcc71af351626c0
#
_cell.length_a   1.000
_cell.length_b   1.000
_cell.length_c   1.000
_cell.angle_alpha   90.00
_cell.angle_beta   90.00
_cell.angle_gamma   90.00
#
_symmetry.space_group_name_H-M   'P 1'
#
loop_
_entity.id
_entity.type
_entity.pdbx_description
1 polymer ?
#
loop_
_entity_poly.entity_id
_entity_poly.type
_entity_poly.pdbx_seq_one_letter_code
_entity_poly.pdbx_strand_id
1 'polypeptide(L)'
;MRQMTGTMLLLSSAVVMAAPWAHAEEKTIRLTEAEQQEIKTANEKLLGLTLRFLHDSWPLEIMFPGEVQEEFHSILQCHQMLEQFRQTGNLLLQTPDRTTPLHLCIALGLNRLAVRMVEAGAPVNAQSIFMHDGTKEPGDTPLTWACLSGLYMNSTAEERLPLVHALLKHGADPDQPGPWGVTPFMYSAALNDSDPGQEKIALALLDAGSPDLKRRMNAQARGVGFLSLSPAIYERLIKAGCDVNERFFESKQSPLHLVCTKEKPAERLIPLIELLINAGADPNQPDVDGLTPLMACNSPEIAVCLMNHGANPSLRNDDGQTAYDFHMKNGYPPIAEALKHWQSKQKKEEAR
;
A
#
# COMPACT_ATOMS: atom_id res chain seq x y z
N MET A 1 -35.68 -9.05 20.06
CA MET A 1 -34.61 -9.87 20.68
C MET A 1 -34.91 -11.38 20.81
N ARG A 2 -36.12 -11.85 21.13
CA ARG A 2 -36.42 -13.30 21.26
C ARG A 2 -36.64 -14.07 19.94
N GLN A 3 -36.83 -13.42 18.80
CA GLN A 3 -36.97 -14.07 17.50
C GLN A 3 -35.67 -14.23 16.70
N MET A 4 -34.63 -13.47 17.02
CA MET A 4 -33.29 -13.62 16.38
C MET A 4 -32.50 -14.81 16.86
N THR A 5 -32.71 -15.30 18.10
CA THR A 5 -32.01 -16.48 18.61
C THR A 5 -32.42 -17.79 17.95
N GLY A 6 -33.60 -17.85 17.36
CA GLY A 6 -34.09 -19.05 16.64
C GLY A 6 -33.49 -19.21 15.23
N THR A 7 -33.22 -18.11 14.57
CA THR A 7 -32.65 -18.13 13.20
C THR A 7 -31.13 -18.37 13.19
N MET A 8 -30.43 -17.98 14.25
CA MET A 8 -29.01 -18.25 14.41
C MET A 8 -28.67 -19.73 14.62
N LEU A 9 -29.59 -20.53 15.20
CA LEU A 9 -29.40 -21.97 15.44
C LEU A 9 -29.63 -22.83 14.19
N LEU A 10 -30.31 -22.32 13.15
CA LEU A 10 -30.55 -23.05 11.89
C LEU A 10 -29.48 -22.83 10.83
N LEU A 11 -28.57 -21.87 11.01
CA LEU A 11 -27.45 -21.59 10.08
C LEU A 11 -26.18 -22.40 10.38
N SER A 12 -26.18 -23.20 11.45
CA SER A 12 -25.01 -24.03 11.84
C SER A 12 -24.76 -25.25 10.95
N SER A 13 -25.60 -25.52 9.96
CA SER A 13 -25.51 -26.67 9.08
C SER A 13 -25.30 -26.34 7.59
N ALA A 14 -25.01 -25.08 7.25
CA ALA A 14 -24.57 -24.75 5.90
C ALA A 14 -23.17 -25.35 5.66
N VAL A 15 -23.14 -26.48 4.97
CA VAL A 15 -21.95 -27.19 4.55
C VAL A 15 -21.03 -26.22 3.82
N VAL A 16 -19.87 -25.91 4.41
CA VAL A 16 -18.74 -25.36 3.68
C VAL A 16 -18.40 -26.39 2.60
N MET A 17 -18.77 -26.09 1.36
CA MET A 17 -18.43 -26.98 0.26
C MET A 17 -16.90 -26.98 0.14
N ALA A 18 -16.27 -28.11 0.42
CA ALA A 18 -14.90 -28.33 -0.01
C ALA A 18 -14.86 -28.10 -1.53
N ALA A 19 -13.97 -27.22 -1.97
CA ALA A 19 -13.80 -26.96 -3.40
C ALA A 19 -13.50 -28.29 -4.11
N PRO A 20 -13.88 -28.47 -5.40
CA PRO A 20 -13.76 -29.74 -6.13
C PRO A 20 -12.32 -30.13 -6.50
N TRP A 21 -11.35 -29.83 -5.68
CA TRP A 21 -9.94 -30.22 -5.79
C TRP A 21 -9.64 -31.54 -5.07
N ALA A 22 -10.59 -32.47 -5.09
CA ALA A 22 -10.65 -33.72 -4.28
C ALA A 22 -9.55 -34.75 -4.56
N HIS A 23 -8.41 -34.39 -5.15
CA HIS A 23 -7.25 -35.30 -5.31
C HIS A 23 -5.91 -34.65 -4.97
N ALA A 24 -5.86 -33.42 -4.37
CA ALA A 24 -4.64 -32.90 -3.77
C ALA A 24 -4.49 -33.56 -2.38
N GLU A 25 -3.29 -34.07 -2.07
CA GLU A 25 -2.95 -34.54 -0.72
C GLU A 25 -3.36 -33.45 0.28
N GLU A 26 -4.13 -33.83 1.31
CA GLU A 26 -4.58 -32.92 2.35
C GLU A 26 -3.35 -32.28 3.01
N LYS A 27 -3.12 -31.00 2.76
CA LYS A 27 -2.09 -30.24 3.46
C LYS A 27 -2.67 -29.80 4.79
N THR A 28 -2.25 -30.45 5.86
CA THR A 28 -2.68 -30.13 7.22
C THR A 28 -1.49 -29.73 8.11
N ILE A 29 -1.76 -28.84 9.05
CA ILE A 29 -0.83 -28.46 10.11
C ILE A 29 -1.39 -28.87 11.47
N ARG A 30 -0.56 -29.43 12.33
CA ARG A 30 -0.96 -29.69 13.73
C ARG A 30 -0.85 -28.40 14.54
N LEU A 31 -1.99 -27.88 14.98
CA LEU A 31 -2.06 -26.70 15.84
C LEU A 31 -1.79 -27.09 17.29
N THR A 32 -1.01 -26.25 17.98
CA THR A 32 -0.84 -26.33 19.43
C THR A 32 -2.09 -25.83 20.14
N GLU A 33 -2.27 -26.18 21.41
CA GLU A 33 -3.39 -25.67 22.22
C GLU A 33 -3.38 -24.13 22.31
N ALA A 34 -2.19 -23.50 22.42
CA ALA A 34 -2.05 -22.06 22.42
C ALA A 34 -2.55 -21.43 21.12
N GLU A 35 -2.18 -21.97 19.96
CA GLU A 35 -2.62 -21.49 18.66
C GLU A 35 -4.13 -21.69 18.44
N GLN A 36 -4.68 -22.82 18.89
CA GLN A 36 -6.13 -23.04 18.88
C GLN A 36 -6.87 -21.99 19.69
N GLN A 37 -6.30 -21.59 20.86
CA GLN A 37 -6.87 -20.55 21.70
C GLN A 37 -6.70 -19.16 21.08
N GLU A 38 -5.56 -18.86 20.43
CA GLU A 38 -5.36 -17.61 19.70
C GLU A 38 -6.36 -17.47 18.56
N ILE A 39 -6.55 -18.51 17.74
CA ILE A 39 -7.55 -18.53 16.66
C ILE A 39 -8.95 -18.30 17.23
N LYS A 40 -9.31 -18.99 18.32
CA LYS A 40 -10.61 -18.82 18.96
C LYS A 40 -10.85 -17.38 19.41
N THR A 41 -9.87 -16.79 20.10
CA THR A 41 -9.96 -15.41 20.59
C THR A 41 -10.07 -14.41 19.45
N ALA A 42 -9.28 -14.59 18.38
CA ALA A 42 -9.33 -13.76 17.19
C ALA A 42 -10.67 -13.88 16.46
N ASN A 43 -11.21 -15.09 16.40
CA ASN A 43 -12.50 -15.36 15.76
C ASN A 43 -13.68 -14.75 16.57
N GLU A 44 -13.62 -14.77 17.88
CA GLU A 44 -14.60 -14.10 18.74
C GLU A 44 -14.55 -12.57 18.58
N LYS A 45 -13.35 -11.98 18.41
CA LYS A 45 -13.19 -10.55 18.10
C LYS A 45 -13.77 -10.21 16.73
N LEU A 46 -13.51 -11.02 15.72
CA LEU A 46 -14.07 -10.82 14.38
C LEU A 46 -15.60 -10.81 14.44
N LEU A 47 -16.21 -11.77 15.13
CA LEU A 47 -17.67 -11.81 15.32
C LEU A 47 -18.19 -10.59 16.08
N GLY A 48 -17.47 -10.14 17.12
CA GLY A 48 -17.83 -8.94 17.90
C GLY A 48 -17.79 -7.66 17.06
N LEU A 49 -16.80 -7.51 16.19
CA LEU A 49 -16.71 -6.38 15.24
C LEU A 49 -17.87 -6.41 14.24
N THR A 50 -18.20 -7.59 13.73
CA THR A 50 -19.32 -7.80 12.80
C THR A 50 -20.66 -7.42 13.42
N LEU A 51 -20.91 -7.82 14.65
CA LEU A 51 -22.13 -7.48 15.37
C LEU A 51 -22.24 -5.96 15.64
N ARG A 52 -21.12 -5.28 15.90
CA ARG A 52 -21.06 -3.81 16.03
C ARG A 52 -21.35 -3.15 14.68
N PHE A 53 -20.70 -3.61 13.62
CA PHE A 53 -20.94 -3.10 12.27
C PHE A 53 -22.43 -3.19 11.90
N LEU A 54 -23.08 -4.32 12.13
CA LEU A 54 -24.51 -4.48 11.89
C LEU A 54 -25.37 -3.53 12.75
N HIS A 55 -24.98 -3.32 14.00
CA HIS A 55 -25.70 -2.39 14.89
C HIS A 55 -25.54 -0.94 14.40
N ASP A 56 -24.34 -0.55 14.02
CA ASP A 56 -24.03 0.83 13.59
C ASP A 56 -24.47 1.10 12.13
N SER A 57 -24.64 0.05 11.33
CA SER A 57 -25.09 0.13 9.93
C SER A 57 -26.62 0.06 9.76
N TRP A 58 -27.38 -0.05 10.86
CA TRP A 58 -28.85 -0.12 10.81
C TRP A 58 -29.52 0.93 9.89
N PRO A 59 -29.06 2.19 9.82
CA PRO A 59 -29.59 3.16 8.86
C PRO A 59 -29.19 2.85 7.39
N LEU A 60 -28.03 2.22 7.16
CA LEU A 60 -27.54 1.85 5.82
C LEU A 60 -28.27 0.61 5.28
N GLU A 61 -28.69 -0.31 6.14
CA GLU A 61 -29.48 -1.48 5.76
C GLU A 61 -30.83 -1.10 5.14
N ILE A 62 -31.38 0.04 5.53
CA ILE A 62 -32.61 0.60 4.94
C ILE A 62 -32.33 1.21 3.56
N MET A 63 -31.14 1.77 3.36
CA MET A 63 -30.75 2.45 2.11
C MET A 63 -30.10 1.47 1.10
N PHE A 64 -29.34 0.47 1.59
CA PHE A 64 -28.57 -0.49 0.79
C PHE A 64 -28.72 -1.93 1.32
N PRO A 65 -29.93 -2.52 1.33
CA PRO A 65 -30.20 -3.78 2.02
C PRO A 65 -29.44 -4.98 1.43
N GLY A 66 -29.08 -4.95 0.14
CA GLY A 66 -28.33 -6.02 -0.53
C GLY A 66 -26.87 -6.04 -0.15
N GLU A 67 -26.20 -4.89 -0.15
CA GLU A 67 -24.76 -4.76 0.08
C GLU A 67 -24.38 -5.15 1.52
N VAL A 68 -25.13 -4.68 2.51
CA VAL A 68 -24.92 -5.01 3.94
C VAL A 68 -25.10 -6.51 4.19
N GLN A 69 -26.08 -7.15 3.52
CA GLN A 69 -26.29 -8.60 3.65
C GLN A 69 -25.16 -9.42 3.02
N GLU A 70 -24.64 -9.00 1.88
CA GLU A 70 -23.52 -9.69 1.22
C GLU A 70 -22.24 -9.61 2.06
N GLU A 71 -21.92 -8.43 2.60
CA GLU A 71 -20.77 -8.24 3.48
C GLU A 71 -20.87 -9.08 4.77
N PHE A 72 -22.02 -9.07 5.42
CA PHE A 72 -22.28 -9.92 6.58
C PHE A 72 -22.14 -11.40 6.27
N HIS A 73 -22.64 -11.85 5.13
CA HIS A 73 -22.55 -13.24 4.72
C HIS A 73 -21.09 -13.67 4.49
N SER A 74 -20.29 -12.80 3.86
CA SER A 74 -18.84 -13.03 3.66
C SER A 74 -18.10 -13.16 5.01
N ILE A 75 -18.35 -12.28 5.96
CA ILE A 75 -17.71 -12.34 7.29
C ILE A 75 -18.12 -13.62 8.05
N LEU A 76 -19.38 -14.03 7.96
CA LEU A 76 -19.86 -15.26 8.59
C LEU A 76 -19.17 -16.51 7.98
N GLN A 77 -18.93 -16.53 6.67
CA GLN A 77 -18.17 -17.58 6.01
C GLN A 77 -16.72 -17.61 6.47
N CYS A 78 -16.08 -16.47 6.64
CA CYS A 78 -14.74 -16.34 7.21
C CYS A 78 -14.67 -16.92 8.63
N HIS A 79 -15.66 -16.59 9.47
CA HIS A 79 -15.78 -17.12 10.83
C HIS A 79 -15.90 -18.66 10.84
N GLN A 80 -16.76 -19.22 10.00
CA GLN A 80 -16.96 -20.67 9.88
C GLN A 80 -15.69 -21.37 9.39
N MET A 81 -15.01 -20.82 8.40
CA MET A 81 -13.75 -21.35 7.88
C MET A 81 -12.64 -21.35 8.93
N LEU A 82 -12.49 -20.28 9.72
CA LEU A 82 -11.50 -20.24 10.81
C LEU A 82 -11.78 -21.30 11.87
N GLU A 83 -13.05 -21.52 12.22
CA GLU A 83 -13.41 -22.56 13.16
C GLU A 83 -13.11 -23.96 12.63
N GLN A 84 -13.42 -24.21 11.35
CA GLN A 84 -13.07 -25.46 10.70
C GLN A 84 -11.54 -25.65 10.62
N PHE A 85 -10.78 -24.59 10.27
CA PHE A 85 -9.32 -24.63 10.28
C PHE A 85 -8.77 -24.96 11.67
N ARG A 86 -9.30 -24.32 12.71
CA ARG A 86 -8.91 -24.57 14.10
C ARG A 86 -9.07 -26.05 14.50
N GLN A 87 -10.13 -26.71 14.00
CA GLN A 87 -10.40 -28.11 14.30
C GLN A 87 -9.56 -29.08 13.47
N THR A 88 -9.36 -28.77 12.20
CA THR A 88 -8.76 -29.71 11.22
C THR A 88 -7.30 -29.41 10.88
N GLY A 89 -6.85 -28.17 11.04
CA GLY A 89 -5.55 -27.70 10.55
C GLY A 89 -5.44 -27.69 9.02
N ASN A 90 -6.53 -27.81 8.28
CA ASN A 90 -6.51 -27.89 6.82
C ASN A 90 -6.16 -26.54 6.18
N LEU A 91 -4.99 -26.47 5.54
CA LEU A 91 -4.44 -25.26 4.91
C LEU A 91 -5.09 -24.91 3.57
N LEU A 92 -5.87 -25.84 2.98
CA LEU A 92 -6.48 -25.70 1.65
C LEU A 92 -7.95 -25.27 1.70
N LEU A 93 -8.48 -24.96 2.89
CA LEU A 93 -9.82 -24.42 3.04
C LEU A 93 -9.94 -23.09 2.29
N GLN A 94 -11.10 -22.84 1.70
CA GLN A 94 -11.41 -21.60 1.02
C GLN A 94 -12.88 -21.22 1.24
N THR A 95 -13.13 -19.92 1.34
CA THR A 95 -14.48 -19.36 1.21
C THR A 95 -14.88 -19.27 -0.28
N PRO A 96 -16.16 -19.00 -0.63
CA PRO A 96 -16.58 -18.79 -2.02
C PRO A 96 -15.84 -17.66 -2.74
N ASP A 97 -15.36 -16.65 -2.02
CA ASP A 97 -14.51 -15.56 -2.50
C ASP A 97 -13.02 -15.92 -2.49
N ARG A 98 -12.68 -17.21 -2.35
CA ARG A 98 -11.32 -17.77 -2.34
C ARG A 98 -10.40 -17.25 -1.22
N THR A 99 -10.94 -16.62 -0.20
CA THR A 99 -10.17 -16.29 1.00
C THR A 99 -9.74 -17.59 1.69
N THR A 100 -8.46 -17.70 2.07
CA THR A 100 -7.89 -18.88 2.71
C THR A 100 -7.66 -18.65 4.21
N PRO A 101 -7.44 -19.70 5.03
CA PRO A 101 -7.02 -19.54 6.42
C PRO A 101 -5.77 -18.66 6.58
N LEU A 102 -4.83 -18.72 5.63
CA LEU A 102 -3.63 -17.90 5.65
C LEU A 102 -3.97 -16.41 5.53
N HIS A 103 -4.86 -16.02 4.62
CA HIS A 103 -5.34 -14.63 4.52
C HIS A 103 -5.93 -14.16 5.87
N LEU A 104 -6.80 -14.96 6.47
CA LEU A 104 -7.47 -14.57 7.70
C LEU A 104 -6.50 -14.51 8.90
N CYS A 105 -5.55 -15.44 9.02
CA CYS A 105 -4.53 -15.37 10.06
C CYS A 105 -3.69 -14.09 9.94
N ILE A 106 -3.37 -13.67 8.71
CA ILE A 106 -2.65 -12.41 8.44
C ILE A 106 -3.52 -11.21 8.84
N ALA A 107 -4.77 -11.15 8.38
CA ALA A 107 -5.69 -10.06 8.71
C ALA A 107 -5.93 -9.92 10.22
N LEU A 108 -5.93 -11.04 10.94
CA LEU A 108 -6.13 -11.08 12.38
C LEU A 108 -4.84 -10.87 13.19
N GLY A 109 -3.70 -10.62 12.52
CA GLY A 109 -2.42 -10.36 13.18
C GLY A 109 -1.77 -11.60 13.79
N LEU A 110 -2.22 -12.83 13.45
CA LEU A 110 -1.65 -14.10 13.91
C LEU A 110 -0.37 -14.44 13.13
N ASN A 111 0.58 -13.50 13.09
CA ASN A 111 1.76 -13.54 12.22
C ASN A 111 2.64 -14.79 12.45
N ARG A 112 2.82 -15.22 13.71
CA ARG A 112 3.62 -16.43 14.03
C ARG A 112 2.98 -17.70 13.47
N LEU A 113 1.67 -17.83 13.61
CA LEU A 113 0.92 -18.95 13.05
C LEU A 113 0.96 -18.89 11.52
N ALA A 114 0.78 -17.72 10.93
CA ALA A 114 0.87 -17.53 9.48
C ALA A 114 2.24 -17.96 8.92
N VAL A 115 3.36 -17.63 9.60
CA VAL A 115 4.71 -18.14 9.23
C VAL A 115 4.74 -19.66 9.23
N ARG A 116 4.26 -20.32 10.29
CA ARG A 116 4.20 -21.79 10.36
C ARG A 116 3.32 -22.39 9.27
N MET A 117 2.21 -21.76 8.93
CA MET A 117 1.35 -22.19 7.82
C MET A 117 2.08 -22.13 6.48
N VAL A 118 2.82 -21.06 6.24
CA VAL A 118 3.67 -20.89 5.04
C VAL A 118 4.73 -22.01 4.99
N GLU A 119 5.43 -22.26 6.08
CA GLU A 119 6.44 -23.32 6.21
C GLU A 119 5.84 -24.72 6.00
N ALA A 120 4.58 -24.92 6.41
CA ALA A 120 3.83 -26.17 6.18
C ALA A 120 3.25 -26.27 4.75
N GLY A 121 3.50 -25.29 3.88
CA GLY A 121 3.10 -25.30 2.47
C GLY A 121 1.70 -24.77 2.20
N ALA A 122 1.20 -23.83 3.00
CA ALA A 122 0.00 -23.08 2.67
C ALA A 122 0.12 -22.40 1.29
N PRO A 123 -0.99 -22.20 0.55
CA PRO A 123 -0.95 -21.60 -0.78
C PRO A 123 -0.64 -20.10 -0.70
N VAL A 124 0.64 -19.74 -0.89
CA VAL A 124 1.17 -18.37 -0.74
C VAL A 124 0.76 -17.40 -1.85
N ASN A 125 0.35 -17.93 -3.01
CA ASN A 125 -0.13 -17.15 -4.17
C ASN A 125 -1.65 -17.31 -4.39
N ALA A 126 -2.37 -17.82 -3.40
CA ALA A 126 -3.83 -17.83 -3.47
C ALA A 126 -4.33 -16.40 -3.59
N GLN A 127 -5.22 -16.14 -4.54
CA GLN A 127 -5.79 -14.83 -4.77
C GLN A 127 -7.27 -14.85 -4.39
N SER A 128 -7.68 -13.98 -3.49
CA SER A 128 -9.08 -13.79 -3.14
C SER A 128 -9.88 -13.26 -4.35
N ILE A 129 -11.20 -13.18 -4.23
CA ILE A 129 -12.05 -12.52 -5.22
C ILE A 129 -12.54 -11.22 -4.61
N PHE A 130 -12.36 -10.13 -5.34
CA PHE A 130 -12.92 -8.83 -5.01
C PHE A 130 -14.16 -8.59 -5.88
N MET A 131 -15.25 -8.10 -5.28
CA MET A 131 -16.47 -7.74 -6.00
C MET A 131 -16.46 -6.24 -6.27
N HIS A 132 -16.60 -5.85 -7.53
CA HIS A 132 -16.69 -4.46 -7.95
C HIS A 132 -17.78 -4.33 -9.01
N ASP A 133 -18.79 -3.48 -8.77
CA ASP A 133 -19.92 -3.24 -9.67
C ASP A 133 -20.58 -4.53 -10.20
N GLY A 134 -20.70 -5.56 -9.33
CA GLY A 134 -21.27 -6.86 -9.68
C GLY A 134 -20.35 -7.76 -10.52
N THR A 135 -19.13 -7.35 -10.82
CA THR A 135 -18.10 -8.15 -11.48
C THR A 135 -17.14 -8.77 -10.46
N LYS A 136 -16.64 -9.98 -10.79
CA LYS A 136 -15.63 -10.66 -9.99
C LYS A 136 -14.25 -10.30 -10.51
N GLU A 137 -13.52 -9.55 -9.71
CA GLU A 137 -12.14 -9.14 -10.00
C GLU A 137 -11.14 -9.96 -9.16
N PRO A 138 -9.90 -10.15 -9.64
CA PRO A 138 -8.84 -10.70 -8.81
C PRO A 138 -8.64 -9.84 -7.56
N GLY A 139 -8.72 -10.48 -6.39
CA GLY A 139 -8.47 -9.82 -5.11
C GLY A 139 -6.99 -9.88 -4.71
N ASP A 140 -6.74 -9.67 -3.45
CA ASP A 140 -5.40 -9.63 -2.89
C ASP A 140 -4.84 -11.03 -2.60
N THR A 141 -3.51 -11.14 -2.59
CA THR A 141 -2.76 -12.32 -2.16
C THR A 141 -2.43 -12.25 -0.66
N PRO A 142 -2.01 -13.37 -0.01
CA PRO A 142 -1.47 -13.32 1.35
C PRO A 142 -0.33 -12.31 1.52
N LEU A 143 0.54 -12.16 0.50
CA LEU A 143 1.63 -11.19 0.52
C LEU A 143 1.10 -9.76 0.51
N THR A 144 0.10 -9.46 -0.30
CA THR A 144 -0.54 -8.14 -0.33
C THR A 144 -1.16 -7.80 1.02
N TRP A 145 -1.87 -8.76 1.63
CA TRP A 145 -2.45 -8.57 2.97
C TRP A 145 -1.39 -8.33 4.04
N ALA A 146 -0.25 -9.01 3.96
CA ALA A 146 0.87 -8.79 4.88
C ALA A 146 1.51 -7.38 4.71
N CYS A 147 1.40 -6.78 3.53
CA CYS A 147 1.88 -5.42 3.24
C CYS A 147 0.90 -4.32 3.63
N LEU A 148 -0.40 -4.61 3.67
CA LEU A 148 -1.41 -3.68 4.13
C LEU A 148 -1.21 -3.38 5.62
N SER A 149 -1.16 -2.11 6.00
CA SER A 149 -1.11 -1.73 7.40
C SER A 149 -2.46 -2.02 8.06
N GLY A 150 -2.43 -2.85 9.07
CA GLY A 150 -3.41 -3.05 10.14
C GLY A 150 -4.84 -2.52 10.03
N LEU A 151 -5.51 -2.72 8.88
CA LEU A 151 -6.92 -2.29 8.71
C LEU A 151 -7.86 -2.93 9.75
N TYR A 152 -7.48 -4.07 10.32
CA TYR A 152 -8.33 -4.81 11.25
C TYR A 152 -7.69 -5.14 12.60
N MET A 153 -6.36 -5.18 12.72
CA MET A 153 -5.67 -5.55 13.96
C MET A 153 -4.38 -4.75 14.16
N ASN A 154 -4.04 -4.43 15.43
CA ASN A 154 -2.87 -3.67 15.88
C ASN A 154 -1.54 -4.44 15.67
N SER A 155 -1.23 -4.82 14.43
CA SER A 155 0.05 -5.44 14.06
C SER A 155 0.92 -4.42 13.35
N THR A 156 2.11 -4.16 13.88
CA THR A 156 3.09 -3.28 13.27
C THR A 156 3.76 -3.94 12.06
N ALA A 157 4.33 -3.14 11.15
CA ALA A 157 5.09 -3.69 10.03
C ALA A 157 6.30 -4.51 10.49
N GLU A 158 6.92 -4.16 11.63
CA GLU A 158 8.03 -4.94 12.19
C GLU A 158 7.60 -6.35 12.61
N GLU A 159 6.38 -6.50 13.16
CA GLU A 159 5.83 -7.81 13.51
C GLU A 159 5.46 -8.64 12.29
N ARG A 160 5.16 -8.00 11.15
CA ARG A 160 4.81 -8.65 9.89
C ARG A 160 6.03 -8.98 9.02
N LEU A 161 7.16 -8.30 9.21
CA LEU A 161 8.36 -8.48 8.39
C LEU A 161 8.85 -9.95 8.34
N PRO A 162 8.89 -10.73 9.43
CA PRO A 162 9.23 -12.15 9.36
C PRO A 162 8.28 -12.97 8.48
N LEU A 163 6.98 -12.65 8.49
CA LEU A 163 5.98 -13.28 7.64
C LEU A 163 6.20 -12.92 6.16
N VAL A 164 6.48 -11.65 5.84
CA VAL A 164 6.82 -11.22 4.47
C VAL A 164 8.02 -11.99 3.96
N HIS A 165 9.09 -12.11 4.75
CA HIS A 165 10.26 -12.91 4.38
C HIS A 165 9.93 -14.39 4.17
N ALA A 166 9.09 -14.98 5.02
CA ALA A 166 8.66 -16.37 4.86
C ALA A 166 7.86 -16.55 3.56
N LEU A 167 6.90 -15.66 3.29
CA LEU A 167 6.11 -15.69 2.05
C LEU A 167 6.99 -15.62 0.81
N LEU A 168 7.93 -14.65 0.76
CA LEU A 168 8.86 -14.49 -0.36
C LEU A 168 9.77 -15.70 -0.53
N LYS A 169 10.32 -16.23 0.58
CA LYS A 169 11.16 -17.44 0.58
C LYS A 169 10.42 -18.67 0.04
N HIS A 170 9.13 -18.77 0.26
CA HIS A 170 8.29 -19.89 -0.19
C HIS A 170 7.58 -19.60 -1.53
N GLY A 171 8.05 -18.61 -2.29
CA GLY A 171 7.65 -18.37 -3.67
C GLY A 171 6.39 -17.53 -3.84
N ALA A 172 6.07 -16.68 -2.85
CA ALA A 172 5.09 -15.61 -3.08
C ALA A 172 5.60 -14.64 -4.14
N ASP A 173 4.76 -14.32 -5.11
CA ASP A 173 5.10 -13.39 -6.18
C ASP A 173 4.99 -11.93 -5.67
N PRO A 174 6.13 -11.19 -5.56
CA PRO A 174 6.14 -9.82 -5.06
C PRO A 174 5.49 -8.81 -6.02
N ASP A 175 5.28 -9.20 -7.28
CA ASP A 175 4.76 -8.31 -8.31
C ASP A 175 3.32 -8.64 -8.70
N GLN A 176 2.71 -9.68 -8.12
CA GLN A 176 1.33 -10.04 -8.41
C GLN A 176 0.37 -8.94 -7.95
N PRO A 177 -0.35 -8.29 -8.88
CA PRO A 177 -1.25 -7.22 -8.52
C PRO A 177 -2.53 -7.76 -7.87
N GLY A 178 -3.03 -7.00 -6.90
CA GLY A 178 -4.39 -7.13 -6.38
C GLY A 178 -5.39 -6.26 -7.17
N PRO A 179 -6.49 -5.85 -6.53
CA PRO A 179 -7.49 -4.98 -7.15
C PRO A 179 -6.87 -3.70 -7.71
N TRP A 180 -7.39 -3.22 -8.84
CA TRP A 180 -6.93 -2.01 -9.53
C TRP A 180 -5.45 -2.02 -9.93
N GLY A 181 -4.82 -3.19 -10.01
CA GLY A 181 -3.42 -3.32 -10.38
C GLY A 181 -2.43 -2.92 -9.29
N VAL A 182 -2.87 -2.77 -8.04
CA VAL A 182 -2.03 -2.38 -6.91
C VAL A 182 -1.17 -3.56 -6.47
N THR A 183 0.15 -3.38 -6.46
CA THR A 183 1.11 -4.41 -6.05
C THR A 183 1.42 -4.35 -4.55
N PRO A 184 1.94 -5.44 -3.93
CA PRO A 184 2.42 -5.43 -2.55
C PRO A 184 3.40 -4.28 -2.25
N PHE A 185 4.32 -3.99 -3.20
CA PHE A 185 5.26 -2.89 -3.07
C PHE A 185 4.55 -1.53 -3.00
N MET A 186 3.52 -1.30 -3.82
CA MET A 186 2.80 -0.03 -3.83
C MET A 186 2.14 0.26 -2.48
N TYR A 187 1.54 -0.76 -1.84
CA TYR A 187 0.99 -0.61 -0.49
C TYR A 187 2.08 -0.24 0.53
N SER A 188 3.20 -0.95 0.54
CA SER A 188 4.28 -0.70 1.50
C SER A 188 4.92 0.67 1.32
N ALA A 189 5.16 1.10 0.07
CA ALA A 189 5.76 2.38 -0.24
C ALA A 189 4.83 3.56 0.10
N ALA A 190 3.52 3.43 -0.15
CA ALA A 190 2.54 4.47 0.15
C ALA A 190 2.30 4.66 1.65
N LEU A 191 2.43 3.59 2.45
CA LEU A 191 2.15 3.59 3.88
C LEU A 191 3.38 3.85 4.78
N ASN A 192 4.54 4.04 4.18
CA ASN A 192 5.81 4.22 4.90
C ASN A 192 5.79 5.38 5.91
N ASP A 193 5.05 6.45 5.63
CA ASP A 193 4.95 7.61 6.52
C ASP A 193 4.19 7.33 7.82
N SER A 194 3.29 6.36 7.81
CA SER A 194 2.42 6.02 8.95
C SER A 194 3.00 4.90 9.82
N ASP A 195 3.87 4.06 9.27
CA ASP A 195 4.51 2.95 9.97
C ASP A 195 5.96 2.78 9.46
N PRO A 196 6.98 3.19 10.24
CA PRO A 196 8.40 3.12 9.82
C PRO A 196 8.89 1.73 9.43
N GLY A 197 8.23 0.67 9.93
CA GLY A 197 8.55 -0.71 9.54
C GLY A 197 8.18 -1.03 8.09
N GLN A 198 7.28 -0.26 7.46
CA GLN A 198 6.87 -0.43 6.06
C GLN A 198 8.04 -0.22 5.09
N GLU A 199 9.00 0.63 5.42
CA GLU A 199 10.23 0.77 4.64
C GLU A 199 10.97 -0.56 4.49
N LYS A 200 11.12 -1.30 5.60
CA LYS A 200 11.79 -2.60 5.60
C LYS A 200 11.04 -3.62 4.74
N ILE A 201 9.70 -3.60 4.79
CA ILE A 201 8.86 -4.44 3.94
C ILE A 201 9.02 -4.04 2.47
N ALA A 202 8.94 -2.76 2.14
CA ALA A 202 9.12 -2.27 0.78
C ALA A 202 10.50 -2.65 0.21
N LEU A 203 11.57 -2.51 0.98
CA LEU A 203 12.92 -2.93 0.58
C LEU A 203 13.01 -4.43 0.38
N ALA A 204 12.42 -5.25 1.25
CA ALA A 204 12.39 -6.71 1.09
C ALA A 204 11.68 -7.13 -0.21
N LEU A 205 10.59 -6.44 -0.58
CA LEU A 205 9.89 -6.67 -1.85
C LEU A 205 10.73 -6.25 -3.06
N LEU A 206 11.45 -5.13 -2.98
CA LEU A 206 12.35 -4.69 -4.04
C LEU A 206 13.53 -5.66 -4.24
N ASP A 207 14.01 -6.27 -3.16
CA ASP A 207 15.12 -7.23 -3.21
C ASP A 207 14.68 -8.65 -3.57
N ALA A 208 13.39 -8.95 -3.51
CA ALA A 208 12.84 -10.25 -3.87
C ALA A 208 12.80 -10.46 -5.39
N GLY A 209 13.19 -11.64 -5.84
CA GLY A 209 13.12 -12.02 -7.26
C GLY A 209 14.24 -11.49 -8.14
N SER A 210 13.93 -11.11 -9.39
CA SER A 210 14.93 -10.67 -10.37
C SER A 210 15.58 -9.34 -9.98
N PRO A 211 16.90 -9.17 -10.19
CA PRO A 211 17.59 -7.89 -9.96
C PRO A 211 17.14 -6.77 -10.90
N ASP A 212 16.47 -7.09 -12.00
CA ASP A 212 15.95 -6.10 -12.96
C ASP A 212 14.61 -5.52 -12.50
N LEU A 213 14.66 -4.63 -11.50
CA LEU A 213 13.49 -3.93 -10.97
C LEU A 213 12.75 -3.12 -12.05
N LYS A 214 13.48 -2.49 -12.97
CA LYS A 214 12.88 -1.68 -14.02
C LYS A 214 11.95 -2.50 -14.93
N ARG A 215 12.32 -3.76 -15.20
CA ARG A 215 11.51 -4.68 -16.01
C ARG A 215 10.34 -5.25 -15.22
N ARG A 216 10.53 -5.54 -13.92
CA ARG A 216 9.50 -6.09 -13.03
C ARG A 216 8.41 -5.09 -12.72
N MET A 217 8.80 -3.86 -12.39
CA MET A 217 7.87 -2.83 -11.96
C MET A 217 7.30 -2.06 -13.15
N ASN A 218 5.99 -1.91 -13.20
CA ASN A 218 5.36 -1.00 -14.14
C ASN A 218 5.61 0.48 -13.75
N ALA A 219 5.29 1.40 -14.66
CA ALA A 219 5.48 2.84 -14.41
C ALA A 219 4.75 3.33 -13.16
N GLN A 220 3.53 2.83 -12.91
CA GLN A 220 2.74 3.21 -11.75
C GLN A 220 3.41 2.78 -10.43
N ALA A 221 3.94 1.56 -10.36
CA ALA A 221 4.64 1.07 -9.17
C ALA A 221 5.93 1.87 -8.90
N ARG A 222 6.68 2.25 -9.96
CA ARG A 222 7.85 3.13 -9.83
C ARG A 222 7.43 4.51 -9.32
N GLY A 223 6.37 5.10 -9.89
CA GLY A 223 5.83 6.38 -9.45
C GLY A 223 5.44 6.38 -7.97
N VAL A 224 4.76 5.33 -7.50
CA VAL A 224 4.43 5.18 -6.07
C VAL A 224 5.69 5.03 -5.22
N GLY A 225 6.73 4.35 -5.71
CA GLY A 225 8.02 4.28 -5.01
C GLY A 225 8.63 5.66 -4.78
N PHE A 226 8.57 6.54 -5.76
CA PHE A 226 9.00 7.94 -5.63
C PHE A 226 8.01 8.83 -4.84
N LEU A 227 6.83 8.34 -4.50
CA LEU A 227 5.95 8.98 -3.52
C LEU A 227 6.36 8.69 -2.07
N SER A 228 7.14 7.65 -1.82
CA SER A 228 7.71 7.36 -0.49
C SER A 228 8.58 8.52 0.00
N LEU A 229 8.76 8.64 1.32
CA LEU A 229 9.72 9.55 1.94
C LEU A 229 10.99 8.83 2.43
N SER A 230 11.26 7.65 1.92
CA SER A 230 12.44 6.85 2.28
C SER A 230 13.58 7.08 1.31
N PRO A 231 14.72 7.66 1.75
CA PRO A 231 15.93 7.73 0.94
C PRO A 231 16.41 6.35 0.46
N ALA A 232 16.28 5.32 1.30
CA ALA A 232 16.70 3.97 0.96
C ALA A 232 15.91 3.38 -0.23
N ILE A 233 14.60 3.66 -0.30
CA ILE A 233 13.77 3.26 -1.46
C ILE A 233 14.23 4.00 -2.71
N TYR A 234 14.50 5.32 -2.63
CA TYR A 234 15.01 6.10 -3.75
C TYR A 234 16.36 5.58 -4.26
N GLU A 235 17.32 5.36 -3.34
CA GLU A 235 18.62 4.78 -3.69
C GLU A 235 18.47 3.44 -4.38
N ARG A 236 17.55 2.60 -3.90
CA ARG A 236 17.31 1.28 -4.48
C ARG A 236 16.73 1.36 -5.88
N LEU A 237 15.76 2.27 -6.11
CA LEU A 237 15.17 2.51 -7.44
C LEU A 237 16.21 3.10 -8.41
N ILE A 238 16.98 4.11 -7.98
CA ILE A 238 18.04 4.73 -8.77
C ILE A 238 19.12 3.71 -9.13
N LYS A 239 19.59 2.91 -8.16
CA LYS A 239 20.57 1.85 -8.37
C LYS A 239 20.08 0.77 -9.33
N ALA A 240 18.80 0.51 -9.36
CA ALA A 240 18.17 -0.41 -10.32
C ALA A 240 18.00 0.19 -11.73
N GLY A 241 18.43 1.43 -11.96
CA GLY A 241 18.36 2.11 -13.25
C GLY A 241 16.98 2.64 -13.60
N CYS A 242 16.12 2.87 -12.58
CA CYS A 242 14.88 3.61 -12.82
C CYS A 242 15.20 5.05 -13.25
N ASP A 243 14.50 5.52 -14.26
CA ASP A 243 14.71 6.85 -14.80
C ASP A 243 14.15 7.92 -13.83
N VAL A 244 15.03 8.75 -13.28
CA VAL A 244 14.67 9.84 -12.36
C VAL A 244 13.95 11.00 -13.06
N ASN A 245 13.89 10.97 -14.40
CA ASN A 245 13.14 11.92 -15.23
C ASN A 245 11.89 11.27 -15.87
N GLU A 246 11.55 10.02 -15.49
CA GLU A 246 10.33 9.38 -15.95
C GLU A 246 9.11 10.19 -15.51
N ARG A 247 8.12 10.30 -16.39
CA ARG A 247 6.89 11.08 -16.14
C ARG A 247 5.76 10.12 -15.77
N PHE A 248 5.22 10.29 -14.57
CA PHE A 248 4.20 9.41 -14.00
C PHE A 248 2.81 10.03 -14.04
N PHE A 249 1.81 9.18 -14.00
CA PHE A 249 0.40 9.52 -13.95
C PHE A 249 -0.07 10.39 -15.14
N GLU A 250 -1.32 10.76 -15.16
CA GLU A 250 -1.90 11.66 -16.17
C GLU A 250 -1.32 13.06 -16.08
N SER A 251 -0.94 13.49 -14.87
CA SER A 251 -0.26 14.78 -14.63
C SER A 251 1.14 14.88 -15.22
N LYS A 252 1.73 13.75 -15.68
CA LYS A 252 3.11 13.68 -16.21
C LYS A 252 4.17 14.28 -15.29
N GLN A 253 3.99 14.11 -13.99
CA GLN A 253 4.94 14.57 -12.98
C GLN A 253 6.18 13.68 -12.93
N SER A 254 7.37 14.30 -12.82
CA SER A 254 8.62 13.58 -12.54
C SER A 254 8.76 13.27 -11.06
N PRO A 255 9.68 12.36 -10.66
CA PRO A 255 9.99 12.13 -9.24
C PRO A 255 10.25 13.42 -8.44
N LEU A 256 10.92 14.39 -9.05
CA LEU A 256 11.22 15.66 -8.41
C LEU A 256 9.96 16.49 -8.13
N HIS A 257 8.96 16.50 -9.04
CA HIS A 257 7.65 17.10 -8.78
C HIS A 257 6.95 16.42 -7.59
N LEU A 258 6.95 15.07 -7.58
CA LEU A 258 6.28 14.30 -6.54
C LEU A 258 6.83 14.58 -5.14
N VAL A 259 8.13 14.85 -5.01
CA VAL A 259 8.74 15.26 -3.73
C VAL A 259 8.37 16.69 -3.40
N CYS A 260 8.49 17.63 -4.36
CA CYS A 260 8.27 19.07 -4.11
C CYS A 260 6.84 19.40 -3.71
N THR A 261 5.84 18.63 -4.12
CA THR A 261 4.42 18.84 -3.79
C THR A 261 4.00 18.30 -2.42
N LYS A 262 4.87 17.57 -1.71
CA LYS A 262 4.51 16.96 -0.43
C LYS A 262 4.41 17.97 0.70
N GLU A 263 3.32 17.90 1.46
CA GLU A 263 3.08 18.72 2.66
C GLU A 263 3.86 18.16 3.86
N LYS A 264 5.19 18.22 3.80
CA LYS A 264 6.10 17.77 4.84
C LYS A 264 7.18 18.82 5.09
N PRO A 265 7.81 18.83 6.28
CA PRO A 265 8.91 19.75 6.58
C PRO A 265 10.04 19.64 5.56
N ALA A 266 10.60 20.79 5.15
CA ALA A 266 11.64 20.87 4.14
C ALA A 266 12.88 20.04 4.49
N GLU A 267 13.20 19.90 5.78
CA GLU A 267 14.33 19.13 6.29
C GLU A 267 14.23 17.63 5.93
N ARG A 268 13.00 17.12 5.74
CA ARG A 268 12.77 15.75 5.29
C ARG A 268 12.80 15.61 3.78
N LEU A 269 12.45 16.65 3.04
CA LEU A 269 12.31 16.61 1.57
C LEU A 269 13.62 16.99 0.86
N ILE A 270 14.39 17.93 1.40
CA ILE A 270 15.65 18.39 0.79
C ILE A 270 16.63 17.25 0.52
N PRO A 271 16.88 16.29 1.44
CA PRO A 271 17.77 15.15 1.14
C PRO A 271 17.30 14.29 -0.03
N LEU A 272 15.98 14.13 -0.23
CA LEU A 272 15.42 13.39 -1.35
C LEU A 272 15.56 14.18 -2.67
N ILE A 273 15.37 15.50 -2.62
CA ILE A 273 15.56 16.40 -3.77
C ILE A 273 17.03 16.35 -4.22
N GLU A 274 17.97 16.49 -3.28
CA GLU A 274 19.40 16.42 -3.57
C GLU A 274 19.82 15.05 -4.14
N LEU A 275 19.27 13.97 -3.59
CA LEU A 275 19.52 12.62 -4.07
C LEU A 275 19.05 12.44 -5.53
N LEU A 276 17.85 12.93 -5.87
CA LEU A 276 17.32 12.89 -7.23
C LEU A 276 18.16 13.73 -8.19
N ILE A 277 18.51 14.96 -7.81
CA ILE A 277 19.32 15.86 -8.65
C ILE A 277 20.71 15.28 -8.87
N ASN A 278 21.35 14.74 -7.83
CA ASN A 278 22.64 14.07 -7.95
C ASN A 278 22.59 12.83 -8.85
N ALA A 279 21.43 12.19 -8.96
CA ALA A 279 21.18 11.09 -9.89
C ALA A 279 20.81 11.56 -11.31
N GLY A 280 20.77 12.86 -11.59
CA GLY A 280 20.52 13.45 -12.91
C GLY A 280 19.06 13.86 -13.15
N ALA A 281 18.27 14.08 -12.09
CA ALA A 281 16.93 14.65 -12.26
C ALA A 281 17.03 16.10 -12.79
N ASP A 282 16.20 16.41 -13.79
CA ASP A 282 16.12 17.77 -14.37
C ASP A 282 15.23 18.67 -13.49
N PRO A 283 15.78 19.71 -12.81
CA PRO A 283 14.99 20.63 -11.99
C PRO A 283 14.07 21.55 -12.81
N ASN A 284 14.17 21.50 -14.14
CA ASN A 284 13.42 22.34 -15.06
C ASN A 284 12.38 21.57 -15.88
N GLN A 285 12.25 20.26 -15.68
CA GLN A 285 11.30 19.43 -16.43
C GLN A 285 9.87 19.89 -16.16
N PRO A 286 9.04 20.20 -17.18
CA PRO A 286 7.65 20.61 -16.98
C PRO A 286 6.73 19.39 -16.82
N ASP A 287 5.66 19.53 -16.06
CA ASP A 287 4.54 18.59 -16.01
C ASP A 287 3.54 18.81 -17.18
N VAL A 288 2.31 18.29 -17.08
CA VAL A 288 1.28 18.41 -18.13
C VAL A 288 0.79 19.84 -18.33
N ASP A 289 0.84 20.69 -17.31
CA ASP A 289 0.40 22.10 -17.31
C ASP A 289 1.57 23.06 -17.50
N GLY A 290 2.76 22.56 -17.85
CA GLY A 290 3.99 23.33 -17.97
C GLY A 290 4.60 23.74 -16.64
N LEU A 291 4.10 23.21 -15.50
CA LEU A 291 4.65 23.54 -14.18
C LEU A 291 6.00 22.83 -14.00
N THR A 292 7.01 23.61 -13.56
CA THR A 292 8.31 23.06 -13.15
C THR A 292 8.28 22.65 -11.66
N PRO A 293 9.22 21.81 -11.18
CA PRO A 293 9.35 21.51 -9.76
C PRO A 293 9.41 22.78 -8.87
N LEU A 294 10.00 23.85 -9.38
CA LEU A 294 10.08 25.15 -8.69
C LEU A 294 8.72 25.84 -8.55
N MET A 295 7.82 25.66 -9.52
CA MET A 295 6.43 26.15 -9.44
C MET A 295 5.58 25.26 -8.53
N ALA A 296 5.88 23.97 -8.47
CA ALA A 296 5.15 22.97 -7.69
C ALA A 296 5.55 22.94 -6.19
N CYS A 297 6.68 23.54 -5.80
CA CYS A 297 7.18 23.48 -4.43
C CYS A 297 6.29 24.25 -3.45
N ASN A 298 6.28 23.81 -2.19
CA ASN A 298 5.41 24.32 -1.14
C ASN A 298 6.15 25.03 0.01
N SER A 299 7.48 25.18 -0.09
CA SER A 299 8.26 25.91 0.91
C SER A 299 9.37 26.77 0.31
N PRO A 300 9.73 27.90 0.95
CA PRO A 300 10.84 28.75 0.53
C PRO A 300 12.19 28.03 0.52
N GLU A 301 12.42 27.13 1.47
CA GLU A 301 13.66 26.36 1.62
C GLU A 301 13.84 25.41 0.43
N ILE A 302 12.75 24.74 0.01
CA ILE A 302 12.76 23.86 -1.18
C ILE A 302 13.03 24.69 -2.43
N ALA A 303 12.38 25.86 -2.58
CA ALA A 303 12.62 26.74 -3.71
C ALA A 303 14.09 27.17 -3.80
N VAL A 304 14.70 27.55 -2.68
CA VAL A 304 16.12 27.90 -2.63
C VAL A 304 17.01 26.70 -2.95
N CYS A 305 16.68 25.53 -2.43
CA CYS A 305 17.40 24.29 -2.75
C CYS A 305 17.38 24.01 -4.27
N LEU A 306 16.21 24.05 -4.89
CA LEU A 306 16.06 23.82 -6.33
C LEU A 306 16.85 24.84 -7.17
N MET A 307 16.81 26.14 -6.81
CA MET A 307 17.57 27.18 -7.51
C MET A 307 19.08 27.00 -7.37
N ASN A 308 19.56 26.60 -6.20
CA ASN A 308 20.99 26.31 -6.00
C ASN A 308 21.45 25.12 -6.86
N HIS A 309 20.52 24.25 -7.28
CA HIS A 309 20.77 23.09 -8.13
C HIS A 309 20.30 23.31 -9.60
N GLY A 310 20.19 24.55 -10.06
CA GLY A 310 19.98 24.88 -11.46
C GLY A 310 18.53 25.02 -11.92
N ALA A 311 17.56 25.08 -11.00
CA ALA A 311 16.20 25.44 -11.37
C ALA A 311 16.14 26.88 -11.90
N ASN A 312 15.53 27.06 -13.08
CA ASN A 312 15.43 28.38 -13.74
C ASN A 312 14.10 29.06 -13.38
N PRO A 313 14.13 30.13 -12.56
CA PRO A 313 12.93 30.83 -12.12
C PRO A 313 12.24 31.66 -13.23
N SER A 314 12.86 31.76 -14.42
CA SER A 314 12.31 32.53 -15.55
C SER A 314 11.48 31.70 -16.52
N LEU A 315 11.47 30.38 -16.36
CA LEU A 315 10.60 29.49 -17.16
C LEU A 315 9.13 29.84 -16.92
N ARG A 316 8.32 29.63 -17.97
CA ARG A 316 6.90 29.91 -17.91
C ARG A 316 6.09 28.64 -18.09
N ASN A 317 5.02 28.52 -17.33
CA ASN A 317 4.01 27.48 -17.51
C ASN A 317 3.11 27.78 -18.73
N ASP A 318 2.13 26.95 -19.00
CA ASP A 318 1.21 27.10 -20.12
C ASP A 318 0.31 28.34 -20.02
N ASP A 319 0.10 28.86 -18.81
CA ASP A 319 -0.56 30.16 -18.56
C ASP A 319 0.38 31.37 -18.77
N GLY A 320 1.63 31.16 -19.16
CA GLY A 320 2.65 32.20 -19.32
C GLY A 320 3.22 32.75 -18.02
N GLN A 321 2.98 32.13 -16.88
CA GLN A 321 3.40 32.57 -15.54
C GLN A 321 4.80 32.03 -15.22
N THR A 322 5.65 32.88 -14.65
CA THR A 322 6.91 32.45 -14.02
C THR A 322 6.64 31.82 -12.63
N ALA A 323 7.64 31.20 -12.02
CA ALA A 323 7.50 30.66 -10.66
C ALA A 323 7.09 31.77 -9.65
N TYR A 324 7.61 32.97 -9.81
CA TYR A 324 7.20 34.15 -8.99
C TYR A 324 5.71 34.46 -9.19
N ASP A 325 5.28 34.63 -10.44
CA ASP A 325 3.87 34.93 -10.78
C ASP A 325 2.92 33.88 -10.25
N PHE A 326 3.28 32.61 -10.42
CA PHE A 326 2.50 31.46 -9.99
C PHE A 326 2.31 31.44 -8.47
N HIS A 327 3.39 31.59 -7.68
CA HIS A 327 3.31 31.59 -6.23
C HIS A 327 2.56 32.81 -5.66
N MET A 328 2.72 33.98 -6.27
CA MET A 328 1.96 35.17 -5.88
C MET A 328 0.45 34.98 -6.13
N LYS A 329 0.07 34.46 -7.29
CA LYS A 329 -1.33 34.23 -7.68
C LYS A 329 -2.01 33.19 -6.78
N ASN A 330 -1.26 32.15 -6.38
CA ASN A 330 -1.80 31.04 -5.58
C ASN A 330 -1.68 31.26 -4.05
N GLY A 331 -1.26 32.44 -3.59
CA GLY A 331 -1.26 32.79 -2.17
C GLY A 331 -0.05 32.26 -1.38
N TYR A 332 1.09 32.05 -2.04
CA TYR A 332 2.36 31.65 -1.44
C TYR A 332 3.43 32.75 -1.50
N PRO A 333 3.19 33.98 -0.94
CA PRO A 333 4.13 35.11 -0.98
C PRO A 333 5.52 34.78 -0.43
N PRO A 334 5.68 33.95 0.66
CA PRO A 334 7.01 33.68 1.19
C PRO A 334 7.92 32.98 0.17
N ILE A 335 7.36 32.08 -0.68
CA ILE A 335 8.12 31.43 -1.74
C ILE A 335 8.54 32.45 -2.79
N ALA A 336 7.60 33.30 -3.25
CA ALA A 336 7.87 34.33 -4.23
C ALA A 336 8.95 35.32 -3.74
N GLU A 337 8.92 35.73 -2.47
CA GLU A 337 9.94 36.57 -1.86
C GLU A 337 11.31 35.87 -1.82
N ALA A 338 11.37 34.59 -1.48
CA ALA A 338 12.61 33.82 -1.51
C ALA A 338 13.22 33.76 -2.92
N LEU A 339 12.39 33.58 -3.96
CA LEU A 339 12.82 33.60 -5.36
C LEU A 339 13.46 34.97 -5.71
N LYS A 340 12.81 36.07 -5.35
CA LYS A 340 13.29 37.44 -5.61
C LYS A 340 14.59 37.72 -4.86
N HIS A 341 14.67 37.29 -3.62
CA HIS A 341 15.88 37.48 -2.80
C HIS A 341 17.07 36.72 -3.40
N TRP A 342 16.89 35.48 -3.78
CA TRP A 342 17.91 34.63 -4.40
C TRP A 342 18.40 35.24 -5.72
N GLN A 343 17.50 35.69 -6.61
CA GLN A 343 17.88 36.35 -7.86
C GLN A 343 18.68 37.64 -7.62
N SER A 344 18.31 38.40 -6.58
CA SER A 344 19.02 39.63 -6.23
C SER A 344 20.44 39.37 -5.73
N LYS A 345 20.64 38.25 -5.02
CA LYS A 345 21.93 37.80 -4.52
C LYS A 345 22.84 37.38 -5.67
N GLN A 346 22.33 36.58 -6.61
CA GLN A 346 23.10 36.12 -7.79
C GLN A 346 23.59 37.30 -8.63
N LYS A 347 22.72 38.28 -8.93
CA LYS A 347 23.14 39.49 -9.67
C LYS A 347 24.23 40.30 -8.99
N LYS A 348 24.30 40.29 -7.65
CA LYS A 348 25.37 40.96 -6.90
C LYS A 348 26.67 40.14 -6.92
N GLU A 349 26.61 38.83 -6.97
CA GLU A 349 27.76 37.95 -7.07
C GLU A 349 28.38 37.99 -8.48
N GLU A 350 27.56 38.00 -9.53
CA GLU A 350 28.03 38.15 -10.92
C GLU A 350 28.61 39.52 -11.24
N ALA A 351 28.23 40.57 -10.49
CA ALA A 351 28.72 41.93 -10.64
C ALA A 351 30.04 42.22 -9.88
N ARG A 352 30.56 41.24 -9.12
CA ARG A 352 31.84 41.28 -8.39
C ARG A 352 32.94 40.60 -9.14
#